data_f152b8e2308cac406cb9da2bb7523153
#
_entry.id   f152b8e2308cac406cb9da2bb7523153
#
_cell.length_a   1.000
_cell.length_b   1.000
_cell.length_c   1.000
_cell.angle_alpha   90.00
_cell.angle_beta   90.00
_cell.angle_gamma   90.00
#
_symmetry.space_group_name_H-M   'P 1'
#
loop_
_entity.id
_entity.type
_entity.pdbx_description
1 polymer ?
#
loop_
_entity_poly.entity_id
_entity_poly.type
_entity_poly.pdbx_seq_one_letter_code
_entity_poly.pdbx_strand_id
1 'polypeptide(L)'
;MAAENLRVSIAPDIHPEFLAGWHIFLRHLQKQVEVSMDISSYANFGELRAGLEQGQVDMIFASAADCSYLVLQKNFVALARPESDVIEIVVLCRADAAYQHIEDIEGKQNRIAYADSPEVKHLGLILLEAANVGDGDLVLVSSQSHLLAAKQLMNAEVDLAFVPTDIYEGWSATLRNSM
;
A
#
# COMPACT_ATOMS: atom_id res chain seq x y z
N MET A 1 -7.35 -3.54 38.12
CA MET A 1 -7.66 -3.08 36.76
C MET A 1 -7.19 -4.19 35.84
N ALA A 2 -8.03 -4.71 34.95
CA ALA A 2 -7.56 -5.64 33.93
C ALA A 2 -6.52 -4.87 33.08
N ALA A 3 -5.37 -5.50 32.80
CA ALA A 3 -4.40 -4.90 31.88
C ALA A 3 -5.12 -4.70 30.55
N GLU A 4 -5.21 -3.46 30.07
CA GLU A 4 -5.74 -3.16 28.75
C GLU A 4 -4.88 -3.88 27.71
N ASN A 5 -5.49 -4.72 26.92
CA ASN A 5 -4.81 -5.41 25.84
C ASN A 5 -5.11 -4.66 24.55
N LEU A 6 -4.13 -3.96 23.99
CA LEU A 6 -4.27 -3.22 22.75
C LEU A 6 -4.16 -4.17 21.55
N ARG A 7 -5.14 -4.09 20.65
CA ARG A 7 -5.12 -4.77 19.35
C ARG A 7 -4.41 -3.88 18.35
N VAL A 8 -3.22 -4.31 17.96
CA VAL A 8 -2.35 -3.56 17.05
C VAL A 8 -2.42 -4.16 15.65
N SER A 9 -2.63 -3.35 14.65
CA SER A 9 -2.58 -3.77 13.26
C SER A 9 -1.44 -3.09 12.51
N ILE A 10 -1.03 -3.74 11.43
CA ILE A 10 -0.04 -3.25 10.48
C ILE A 10 -0.70 -3.34 9.10
N ALA A 11 -0.39 -2.43 8.19
CA ALA A 11 -0.91 -2.46 6.83
C ALA A 11 -0.64 -3.83 6.16
N PRO A 12 -1.61 -4.39 5.41
CA PRO A 12 -1.52 -5.77 4.90
C PRO A 12 -0.53 -5.96 3.74
N ASP A 13 0.04 -4.90 3.21
CA ASP A 13 1.04 -4.90 2.15
C ASP A 13 2.49 -5.00 2.64
N ILE A 14 2.70 -5.08 3.96
CA ILE A 14 4.03 -5.30 4.52
C ILE A 14 4.58 -6.65 4.07
N HIS A 15 5.81 -6.62 3.56
CA HIS A 15 6.49 -7.84 3.13
C HIS A 15 6.66 -8.82 4.31
N PRO A 16 6.38 -10.14 4.13
CA PRO A 16 6.40 -11.11 5.23
C PRO A 16 7.70 -11.18 6.02
N GLU A 17 8.85 -10.85 5.41
CA GLU A 17 10.14 -10.82 6.10
C GLU A 17 10.22 -9.75 7.21
N PHE A 18 9.44 -8.67 7.10
CA PHE A 18 9.40 -7.61 8.11
C PHE A 18 8.50 -7.93 9.30
N LEU A 19 7.60 -8.91 9.18
CA LEU A 19 6.67 -9.27 10.25
C LEU A 19 7.41 -9.66 11.55
N ALA A 20 8.52 -10.38 11.44
CA ALA A 20 9.34 -10.74 12.61
C ALA A 20 9.90 -9.49 13.31
N GLY A 21 10.35 -8.49 12.54
CA GLY A 21 10.81 -7.21 13.07
C GLY A 21 9.70 -6.46 13.81
N TRP A 22 8.49 -6.43 13.25
CA TRP A 22 7.32 -5.84 13.89
C TRP A 22 6.95 -6.52 15.21
N HIS A 23 7.01 -7.85 15.29
CA HIS A 23 6.78 -8.58 16.54
C HIS A 23 7.84 -8.22 17.60
N ILE A 24 9.11 -8.10 17.22
CA ILE A 24 10.20 -7.69 18.12
C ILE A 24 9.98 -6.27 18.61
N PHE A 25 9.66 -5.35 17.69
CA PHE A 25 9.38 -3.95 18.02
C PHE A 25 8.21 -3.81 18.99
N LEU A 26 7.09 -4.48 18.73
CA LEU A 26 5.93 -4.42 19.62
C LEU A 26 6.19 -5.04 20.99
N ARG A 27 6.97 -6.11 21.08
CA ARG A 27 7.42 -6.64 22.38
C ARG A 27 8.28 -5.63 23.15
N HIS A 28 9.12 -4.90 22.46
CA HIS A 28 9.93 -3.85 23.09
C HIS A 28 9.03 -2.72 23.58
N LEU A 29 8.12 -2.23 22.76
CA LEU A 29 7.16 -1.19 23.09
C LEU A 29 6.29 -1.60 24.30
N GLN A 30 5.76 -2.83 24.30
CA GLN A 30 4.98 -3.43 25.38
C GLN A 30 5.68 -3.34 26.74
N LYS A 31 7.00 -3.61 26.75
CA LYS A 31 7.81 -3.52 27.97
C LYS A 31 8.02 -2.08 28.45
N GLN A 32 8.08 -1.13 27.52
CA GLN A 32 8.30 0.28 27.85
C GLN A 32 7.05 0.94 28.41
N VAL A 33 5.87 0.59 27.86
CA VAL A 33 4.60 1.21 28.24
C VAL A 33 3.78 0.37 29.23
N GLU A 34 4.23 -0.85 29.56
CA GLU A 34 3.58 -1.79 30.49
C GLU A 34 2.13 -2.15 30.08
N VAL A 35 1.83 -2.11 28.76
CA VAL A 35 0.53 -2.45 28.20
C VAL A 35 0.65 -3.69 27.33
N SER A 36 -0.26 -4.66 27.46
CA SER A 36 -0.29 -5.84 26.59
C SER A 36 -0.70 -5.44 25.17
N MET A 37 -0.07 -6.03 24.16
CA MET A 37 -0.33 -5.73 22.74
C MET A 37 -0.40 -7.03 21.94
N ASP A 38 -1.50 -7.21 21.21
CA ASP A 38 -1.68 -8.33 20.29
C ASP A 38 -1.72 -7.83 18.85
N ILE A 39 -0.96 -8.49 17.95
CA ILE A 39 -0.97 -8.15 16.54
C ILE A 39 -2.19 -8.81 15.88
N SER A 40 -3.03 -7.99 15.26
CA SER A 40 -4.11 -8.42 14.37
C SER A 40 -3.66 -8.27 12.92
N SER A 41 -3.63 -9.38 12.18
CA SER A 41 -3.28 -9.38 10.77
C SER A 41 -4.54 -9.47 9.91
N TYR A 42 -4.57 -8.71 8.82
CA TYR A 42 -5.63 -8.72 7.81
C TYR A 42 -5.03 -9.15 6.47
N ALA A 43 -5.77 -9.92 5.68
CA ALA A 43 -5.27 -10.44 4.41
C ALA A 43 -5.21 -9.37 3.31
N ASN A 44 -5.98 -8.29 3.43
CA ASN A 44 -6.05 -7.20 2.47
C ASN A 44 -6.60 -5.92 3.11
N PHE A 45 -6.50 -4.80 2.38
CA PHE A 45 -6.99 -3.49 2.85
C PHE A 45 -8.49 -3.45 3.11
N GLY A 46 -9.31 -4.22 2.37
CA GLY A 46 -10.75 -4.29 2.59
C GLY A 46 -11.10 -4.89 3.96
N GLU A 47 -10.42 -5.99 4.33
CA GLU A 47 -10.59 -6.62 5.64
C GLU A 47 -10.09 -5.71 6.77
N LEU A 48 -8.95 -5.05 6.58
CA LEU A 48 -8.43 -4.08 7.55
C LEU A 48 -9.45 -2.96 7.81
N ARG A 49 -10.02 -2.36 6.76
CA ARG A 49 -11.04 -1.31 6.89
C ARG A 49 -12.28 -1.82 7.61
N ALA A 50 -12.74 -3.03 7.28
CA ALA A 50 -13.86 -3.65 8.00
C ALA A 50 -13.56 -3.84 9.49
N GLY A 51 -12.35 -4.27 9.84
CA GLY A 51 -11.90 -4.38 11.24
C GLY A 51 -11.85 -3.05 11.97
N LEU A 52 -11.37 -1.99 11.30
CA LEU A 52 -11.38 -0.62 11.82
C LEU A 52 -12.82 -0.10 12.06
N GLU A 53 -13.73 -0.33 11.11
CA GLU A 53 -15.14 0.04 11.25
C GLU A 53 -15.84 -0.68 12.42
N GLN A 54 -15.45 -1.93 12.68
CA GLN A 54 -15.99 -2.73 13.79
C GLN A 54 -15.27 -2.45 15.12
N GLY A 55 -14.34 -1.50 15.17
CA GLY A 55 -13.60 -1.18 16.38
C GLY A 55 -12.71 -2.34 16.86
N GLN A 56 -12.18 -3.13 15.95
CA GLN A 56 -11.30 -4.28 16.26
C GLN A 56 -9.82 -3.92 16.32
N VAL A 57 -9.46 -2.66 16.07
CA VAL A 57 -8.09 -2.16 16.05
C VAL A 57 -7.99 -0.94 16.95
N ASP A 58 -7.09 -0.98 17.90
CA ASP A 58 -6.86 0.11 18.86
C ASP A 58 -5.64 0.96 18.48
N MET A 59 -4.63 0.36 17.83
CA MET A 59 -3.44 1.02 17.30
C MET A 59 -3.09 0.46 15.93
N ILE A 60 -2.67 1.31 15.01
CA ILE A 60 -2.32 0.89 13.64
C ILE A 60 -1.08 1.62 13.13
N PHE A 61 -0.24 0.88 12.40
CA PHE A 61 0.77 1.43 11.51
C PHE A 61 0.21 1.42 10.10
N ALA A 62 0.01 2.59 9.54
CA ALA A 62 -0.67 2.77 8.27
C ALA A 62 -0.04 3.91 7.45
N SER A 63 -0.40 3.99 6.19
CA SER A 63 0.00 5.08 5.31
C SER A 63 -0.43 6.45 5.83
N ALA A 64 0.18 7.52 5.34
CA ALA A 64 -0.19 8.88 5.70
C ALA A 64 -1.65 9.20 5.32
N ALA A 65 -2.13 8.66 4.19
CA ALA A 65 -3.52 8.82 3.73
C ALA A 65 -4.51 8.13 4.67
N ASP A 66 -4.25 6.87 5.04
CA ASP A 66 -5.10 6.13 5.98
C ASP A 66 -5.06 6.74 7.38
N CYS A 67 -3.89 7.16 7.86
CA CYS A 67 -3.76 7.89 9.13
C CYS A 67 -4.58 9.19 9.13
N SER A 68 -4.54 9.96 8.05
CA SER A 68 -5.34 11.18 7.92
C SER A 68 -6.85 10.88 8.01
N TYR A 69 -7.31 9.85 7.31
CA TYR A 69 -8.71 9.40 7.39
C TYR A 69 -9.09 8.99 8.81
N LEU A 70 -8.25 8.18 9.47
CA LEU A 70 -8.51 7.69 10.84
C LEU A 70 -8.57 8.84 11.86
N VAL A 71 -7.69 9.83 11.75
CA VAL A 71 -7.69 11.02 12.63
C VAL A 71 -8.92 11.88 12.38
N LEU A 72 -9.26 12.15 11.12
CA LEU A 72 -10.35 13.07 10.78
C LEU A 72 -11.74 12.45 10.92
N GLN A 73 -11.89 11.14 10.70
CA GLN A 73 -13.19 10.47 10.60
C GLN A 73 -13.46 9.43 11.70
N LYS A 74 -12.43 8.93 12.37
CA LYS A 74 -12.55 7.80 13.33
C LYS A 74 -12.05 8.13 14.73
N ASN A 75 -11.71 9.39 15.02
CA ASN A 75 -11.20 9.87 16.31
C ASN A 75 -9.89 9.18 16.76
N PHE A 76 -9.08 8.69 15.84
CA PHE A 76 -7.74 8.24 16.15
C PHE A 76 -6.83 9.44 16.42
N VAL A 77 -5.72 9.20 17.13
CA VAL A 77 -4.70 10.20 17.40
C VAL A 77 -3.39 9.75 16.77
N ALA A 78 -2.76 10.61 15.99
CA ALA A 78 -1.42 10.35 15.46
C ALA A 78 -0.38 10.42 16.59
N LEU A 79 0.28 9.31 16.88
CA LEU A 79 1.25 9.19 17.97
C LEU A 79 2.69 9.42 17.52
N ALA A 80 3.05 8.94 16.34
CA ALA A 80 4.41 9.00 15.81
C ALA A 80 4.39 8.89 14.28
N ARG A 81 5.47 9.30 13.64
CA ARG A 81 5.77 9.06 12.24
C ARG A 81 7.25 8.74 12.09
N PRO A 82 7.68 8.01 11.04
CA PRO A 82 9.08 7.92 10.69
C PRO A 82 9.68 9.31 10.44
N GLU A 83 10.95 9.48 10.77
CA GLU A 83 11.63 10.78 10.60
C GLU A 83 11.91 11.08 9.12
N SER A 84 12.15 10.04 8.32
CA SER A 84 12.52 10.14 6.92
C SER A 84 11.79 9.06 6.10
N ASP A 85 10.48 9.18 5.95
CA ASP A 85 9.71 8.27 5.11
C ASP A 85 9.28 9.02 3.85
N VAL A 86 9.85 8.63 2.72
CA VAL A 86 9.47 9.12 1.39
C VAL A 86 8.88 7.93 0.65
N ILE A 87 7.59 7.97 0.40
CA ILE A 87 6.93 6.97 -0.44
C ILE A 87 7.14 7.36 -1.89
N GLU A 88 7.82 6.52 -2.62
CA GLU A 88 8.00 6.63 -4.06
C GLU A 88 7.15 5.57 -4.76
N ILE A 89 6.57 5.93 -5.91
CA ILE A 89 5.76 5.05 -6.74
C ILE A 89 6.46 4.85 -8.07
N VAL A 90 6.48 3.60 -8.55
CA VAL A 90 6.85 3.28 -9.92
C VAL A 90 5.60 2.97 -10.75
N VAL A 91 5.61 3.41 -11.99
CA VAL A 91 4.65 3.02 -13.01
C VAL A 91 5.27 1.89 -13.82
N LEU A 92 4.69 0.72 -13.75
CA LEU A 92 5.19 -0.49 -14.40
C LEU A 92 4.39 -0.79 -15.67
N CYS A 93 5.08 -1.24 -16.70
CA CYS A 93 4.49 -1.89 -17.87
C CYS A 93 5.18 -3.25 -18.08
N ARG A 94 4.64 -4.11 -18.95
CA ARG A 94 5.34 -5.35 -19.31
C ARG A 94 6.60 -5.04 -20.13
N ALA A 95 7.63 -5.85 -19.97
CA ALA A 95 8.88 -5.73 -20.71
C ALA A 95 8.70 -5.81 -22.26
N ASP A 96 7.64 -6.46 -22.72
CA ASP A 96 7.28 -6.55 -24.15
C ASP A 96 6.30 -5.46 -24.62
N ALA A 97 5.93 -4.52 -23.76
CA ALA A 97 5.03 -3.43 -24.11
C ALA A 97 5.70 -2.41 -25.04
N ALA A 98 4.87 -1.69 -25.78
CA ALA A 98 5.35 -0.67 -26.73
C ALA A 98 5.72 0.67 -26.07
N TYR A 99 5.63 0.76 -24.73
CA TYR A 99 5.98 1.95 -23.97
C TYR A 99 7.49 2.02 -23.75
N GLN A 100 8.14 3.12 -24.09
CA GLN A 100 9.54 3.42 -23.83
C GLN A 100 9.68 4.57 -22.83
N HIS A 101 8.69 5.46 -22.82
CA HIS A 101 8.62 6.63 -21.96
C HIS A 101 7.21 6.77 -21.40
N ILE A 102 7.06 7.50 -20.30
CA ILE A 102 5.77 7.73 -19.65
C ILE A 102 4.81 8.50 -20.57
N GLU A 103 5.32 9.34 -21.45
CA GLU A 103 4.56 10.11 -22.43
C GLU A 103 3.91 9.23 -23.51
N ASP A 104 4.40 8.02 -23.73
CA ASP A 104 3.81 7.07 -24.69
C ASP A 104 2.40 6.58 -24.26
N ILE A 105 2.03 6.88 -23.02
CA ILE A 105 0.72 6.56 -22.43
C ILE A 105 -0.36 7.53 -22.91
N GLU A 106 0.01 8.77 -23.28
CA GLU A 106 -0.92 9.84 -23.69
C GLU A 106 -1.82 9.39 -24.85
N GLY A 107 -3.09 9.77 -24.79
CA GLY A 107 -4.10 9.53 -25.84
C GLY A 107 -4.51 8.06 -26.02
N LYS A 108 -4.13 7.17 -25.13
CA LYS A 108 -4.53 5.76 -25.11
C LYS A 108 -5.43 5.49 -23.91
N GLN A 109 -6.45 4.67 -24.11
CA GLN A 109 -7.30 4.22 -23.02
C GLN A 109 -6.60 3.08 -22.26
N ASN A 110 -5.76 3.45 -21.28
CA ASN A 110 -4.95 2.51 -20.52
C ASN A 110 -5.68 1.97 -19.30
N ARG A 111 -5.59 0.67 -19.06
CA ARG A 111 -6.05 0.02 -17.83
C ARG A 111 -4.89 -0.05 -16.86
N ILE A 112 -5.09 0.49 -15.65
CA ILE A 112 -4.04 0.58 -14.63
C ILE A 112 -4.45 -0.17 -13.37
N ALA A 113 -3.70 -1.21 -13.00
CA ALA A 113 -3.90 -1.89 -11.73
C ALA A 113 -3.14 -1.18 -10.60
N TYR A 114 -3.73 -1.16 -9.42
CA TYR A 114 -3.09 -0.70 -8.18
C TYR A 114 -3.66 -1.46 -6.99
N ALA A 115 -2.89 -1.66 -5.93
CA ALA A 115 -3.45 -2.15 -4.68
C ALA A 115 -4.46 -1.13 -4.14
N ASP A 116 -5.51 -1.59 -3.44
CA ASP A 116 -6.57 -0.73 -2.90
C ASP A 116 -6.05 0.18 -1.77
N SER A 117 -5.00 0.94 -2.11
CA SER A 117 -4.36 1.97 -1.29
C SER A 117 -4.63 3.35 -1.89
N PRO A 118 -5.32 4.25 -1.17
CA PRO A 118 -5.58 5.61 -1.63
C PRO A 118 -4.29 6.37 -1.97
N GLU A 119 -3.22 6.13 -1.21
CA GLU A 119 -1.93 6.80 -1.38
C GLU A 119 -1.25 6.39 -2.68
N VAL A 120 -1.17 5.09 -2.97
CA VAL A 120 -0.58 4.56 -4.21
C VAL A 120 -1.34 5.06 -5.43
N LYS A 121 -2.67 5.04 -5.37
CA LYS A 121 -3.52 5.59 -6.43
C LYS A 121 -3.22 7.08 -6.66
N HIS A 122 -3.22 7.88 -5.59
CA HIS A 122 -3.06 9.32 -5.69
C HIS A 122 -1.68 9.71 -6.23
N LEU A 123 -0.61 9.12 -5.71
CA LEU A 123 0.75 9.38 -6.17
C LEU A 123 0.97 8.91 -7.61
N GLY A 124 0.42 7.75 -7.98
CA GLY A 124 0.46 7.26 -9.35
C GLY A 124 -0.23 8.19 -10.35
N LEU A 125 -1.39 8.74 -9.99
CA LEU A 125 -2.09 9.73 -10.82
C LEU A 125 -1.30 11.03 -10.97
N ILE A 126 -0.66 11.53 -9.89
CA ILE A 126 0.21 12.71 -9.96
C ILE A 126 1.38 12.49 -10.94
N LEU A 127 1.98 11.30 -10.95
CA LEU A 127 3.05 11.00 -11.91
C LEU A 127 2.54 11.04 -13.36
N LEU A 128 1.36 10.52 -13.63
CA LEU A 128 0.76 10.52 -14.96
C LEU A 128 0.31 11.91 -15.39
N GLU A 129 -0.21 12.72 -14.47
CA GLU A 129 -0.57 14.13 -14.73
C GLU A 129 0.65 14.93 -15.22
N ALA A 130 1.82 14.68 -14.61
CA ALA A 130 3.08 15.31 -15.04
C ALA A 130 3.50 14.92 -16.47
N ALA A 131 3.00 13.80 -16.99
CA ALA A 131 3.19 13.33 -18.38
C ALA A 131 2.02 13.68 -19.31
N ASN A 132 1.15 14.63 -18.93
CA ASN A 132 -0.07 15.05 -19.66
C ASN A 132 -1.10 13.93 -19.88
N VAL A 133 -1.09 12.88 -19.08
CA VAL A 133 -2.09 11.81 -19.14
C VAL A 133 -3.29 12.20 -18.26
N GLY A 134 -4.42 12.49 -18.88
CA GLY A 134 -5.62 12.91 -18.17
C GLY A 134 -6.52 11.75 -17.72
N ASP A 135 -7.44 12.03 -16.79
CA ASP A 135 -8.37 11.04 -16.22
C ASP A 135 -9.24 10.34 -17.31
N GLY A 136 -9.49 10.99 -18.45
CA GLY A 136 -10.26 10.42 -19.57
C GLY A 136 -9.56 9.28 -20.30
N ASP A 137 -8.24 9.16 -20.15
CA ASP A 137 -7.40 8.16 -20.79
C ASP A 137 -7.15 6.93 -19.91
N LEU A 138 -7.71 6.91 -18.70
CA LEU A 138 -7.39 5.92 -17.68
C LEU A 138 -8.60 5.11 -17.23
N VAL A 139 -8.42 3.79 -17.12
CA VAL A 139 -9.34 2.87 -16.46
C VAL A 139 -8.65 2.28 -15.25
N LEU A 140 -9.00 2.74 -14.07
CA LEU A 140 -8.40 2.30 -12.82
C LEU A 140 -8.99 0.96 -12.34
N VAL A 141 -8.14 -0.02 -12.07
CA VAL A 141 -8.49 -1.37 -11.64
C VAL A 141 -7.91 -1.61 -10.24
N SER A 142 -8.78 -1.64 -9.25
CA SER A 142 -8.38 -1.93 -7.87
C SER A 142 -8.07 -3.41 -7.69
N SER A 143 -6.97 -3.72 -7.01
CA SER A 143 -6.49 -5.07 -6.67
C SER A 143 -6.35 -5.21 -5.16
N GLN A 144 -6.46 -6.43 -4.65
CA GLN A 144 -6.36 -6.69 -3.21
C GLN A 144 -4.93 -6.52 -2.65
N SER A 145 -3.90 -6.58 -3.51
CA SER A 145 -2.50 -6.40 -3.13
C SER A 145 -1.64 -5.95 -4.31
N HIS A 146 -0.45 -5.41 -4.04
CA HIS A 146 0.53 -5.04 -5.06
C HIS A 146 0.95 -6.23 -5.92
N LEU A 147 1.11 -7.42 -5.32
CA LEU A 147 1.46 -8.63 -6.06
C LEU A 147 0.34 -9.06 -7.03
N LEU A 148 -0.92 -8.88 -6.66
CA LEU A 148 -2.04 -9.17 -7.57
C LEU A 148 -2.12 -8.14 -8.69
N ALA A 149 -1.87 -6.86 -8.43
CA ALA A 149 -1.75 -5.84 -9.48
C ALA A 149 -0.65 -6.19 -10.49
N ALA A 150 0.53 -6.62 -10.00
CA ALA A 150 1.61 -7.10 -10.87
C ALA A 150 1.23 -8.34 -11.68
N LYS A 151 0.52 -9.30 -11.09
CA LYS A 151 0.03 -10.50 -11.83
C LYS A 151 -0.97 -10.13 -12.92
N GLN A 152 -1.88 -9.20 -12.68
CA GLN A 152 -2.80 -8.70 -13.69
C GLN A 152 -2.03 -8.05 -14.85
N LEU A 153 -0.96 -7.28 -14.56
CA LEU A 153 -0.08 -6.72 -15.58
C LEU A 153 0.61 -7.81 -16.40
N MET A 154 1.21 -8.80 -15.75
CA MET A 154 1.88 -9.93 -16.43
C MET A 154 0.93 -10.74 -17.32
N ASN A 155 -0.31 -10.93 -16.89
CA ASN A 155 -1.35 -11.63 -17.64
C ASN A 155 -1.98 -10.78 -18.76
N ALA A 156 -1.50 -9.56 -18.99
CA ALA A 156 -2.08 -8.61 -19.94
C ALA A 156 -3.56 -8.28 -19.68
N GLU A 157 -4.01 -8.40 -18.43
CA GLU A 157 -5.35 -7.98 -18.01
C GLU A 157 -5.45 -6.46 -17.85
N VAL A 158 -4.29 -5.82 -17.64
CA VAL A 158 -4.09 -4.36 -17.57
C VAL A 158 -2.83 -3.98 -18.35
N ASP A 159 -2.70 -2.70 -18.69
CA ASP A 159 -1.58 -2.16 -19.48
C ASP A 159 -0.44 -1.69 -18.57
N LEU A 160 -0.79 -1.16 -17.40
CA LEU A 160 0.12 -0.55 -16.43
C LEU A 160 -0.22 -1.00 -15.01
N ALA A 161 0.73 -0.81 -14.08
CA ALA A 161 0.48 -0.96 -12.66
C ALA A 161 1.21 0.12 -11.84
N PHE A 162 0.57 0.61 -10.78
CA PHE A 162 1.19 1.45 -9.75
C PHE A 162 1.64 0.61 -8.58
N VAL A 163 2.90 0.72 -8.22
CA VAL A 163 3.50 -0.05 -7.12
C VAL A 163 4.47 0.85 -6.34
N PRO A 164 4.50 0.79 -5.00
CA PRO A 164 5.57 1.43 -4.23
C PRO A 164 6.94 0.90 -4.62
N THR A 165 7.93 1.79 -4.68
CA THR A 165 9.30 1.46 -5.12
C THR A 165 9.94 0.39 -4.25
N ASP A 166 9.78 0.48 -2.93
CA ASP A 166 10.30 -0.49 -1.96
C ASP A 166 9.70 -1.89 -2.14
N ILE A 167 8.39 -1.97 -2.43
CA ILE A 167 7.70 -3.23 -2.74
C ILE A 167 8.24 -3.82 -4.05
N TYR A 168 8.37 -3.00 -5.09
CA TYR A 168 8.93 -3.43 -6.39
C TYR A 168 10.37 -3.94 -6.24
N GLU A 169 11.21 -3.23 -5.49
CA GLU A 169 12.61 -3.62 -5.26
C GLU A 169 12.73 -4.93 -4.45
N GLY A 170 11.78 -5.20 -3.55
CA GLY A 170 11.69 -6.43 -2.79
C GLY A 170 11.28 -7.67 -3.61
N TRP A 171 10.80 -7.49 -4.85
CA TRP A 171 10.41 -8.62 -5.69
C TRP A 171 11.61 -9.37 -6.27
N SER A 172 11.40 -10.67 -6.59
CA SER A 172 12.42 -11.48 -7.24
C SER A 172 12.85 -10.89 -8.58
N ALA A 173 14.12 -11.10 -8.95
CA ALA A 173 14.63 -10.64 -10.25
C ALA A 173 13.81 -11.17 -11.44
N THR A 174 13.30 -12.41 -11.34
CA THR A 174 12.43 -13.01 -12.38
C THR A 174 11.16 -12.19 -12.58
N LEU A 175 10.52 -11.76 -11.49
CA LEU A 175 9.30 -10.95 -11.55
C LEU A 175 9.60 -9.56 -12.12
N ARG A 176 10.65 -8.90 -11.64
CA ARG A 176 11.05 -7.57 -12.11
C ARG A 176 11.45 -7.53 -13.59
N ASN A 177 12.09 -8.59 -14.08
CA ASN A 177 12.53 -8.66 -15.48
C ASN A 177 11.37 -8.93 -16.47
N SER A 178 10.16 -9.20 -15.98
CA SER A 178 8.96 -9.35 -16.81
C SER A 178 8.18 -8.04 -17.02
N MET A 179 8.64 -6.99 -16.35
CA MET A 179 8.03 -5.65 -16.34
C MET A 179 9.00 -4.59 -16.80
#